data_3667c32faa08ae0df127ae838f835ab7
#
_entry.id   3667c32faa08ae0df127ae838f835ab7
#
_cell.length_a   1.000
_cell.length_b   1.000
_cell.length_c   1.000
_cell.angle_alpha   90.00
_cell.angle_beta   90.00
_cell.angle_gamma   90.00
#
_symmetry.space_group_name_H-M   'P 1'
#
loop_
_entity.id
_entity.type
_entity.pdbx_description
1 polymer ?
#
loop_
_entity_poly.entity_id
_entity_poly.type
_entity_poly.pdbx_seq_one_letter_code
_entity_poly.pdbx_strand_id
1 'polypeptide(L)'
;MDKYTDIDGIKLHYCEDGTDGAPALVVMHGWGCNADTVRSITVVAAQTNKVYTIDFPGFGQTPEPPSVWGVEEYTRFIEKFIDSLGLSRVSLLGHSFGGRVGILYSSRHDNVDKLILVDAAGMKPRRPLSYYIKVYTFKLSKKLAYLFLPRDKAEALIEKRRGKSGSADYNAASPRMRAILSKCVNEGLESVLPGIKAPTLLIWGENDTATPLRDAKYMEKHIADAGLVSFPGVGHYSFLENPGQFAAVLNSFLKAK
;
A
#
# COMPACT_ATOMS: atom_id res chain seq x y z
N MET A 1 -10.14 18.10 6.33
CA MET A 1 -11.63 18.08 6.22
C MET A 1 -12.04 16.81 5.51
N ASP A 2 -12.98 16.04 6.11
CA ASP A 2 -13.47 14.79 5.51
C ASP A 2 -14.36 15.05 4.31
N LYS A 3 -14.14 14.33 3.24
CA LYS A 3 -14.89 14.42 1.99
C LYS A 3 -15.22 13.04 1.44
N TYR A 4 -16.20 13.00 0.56
CA TYR A 4 -16.61 11.79 -0.13
C TYR A 4 -16.81 12.09 -1.62
N THR A 5 -16.44 11.15 -2.47
CA THR A 5 -16.73 11.16 -3.89
C THR A 5 -17.15 9.77 -4.36
N ASP A 6 -17.98 9.68 -5.39
CA ASP A 6 -18.33 8.40 -5.99
C ASP A 6 -17.34 8.07 -7.11
N ILE A 7 -16.72 6.89 -7.00
CA ILE A 7 -15.86 6.33 -8.05
C ILE A 7 -16.39 4.94 -8.39
N ASP A 8 -16.98 4.79 -9.56
CA ASP A 8 -17.58 3.53 -10.04
C ASP A 8 -18.59 2.89 -9.05
N GLY A 9 -19.41 3.70 -8.39
CA GLY A 9 -20.39 3.25 -7.41
C GLY A 9 -19.80 2.94 -6.02
N ILE A 10 -18.53 3.23 -5.78
CA ILE A 10 -17.89 3.14 -4.47
C ILE A 10 -17.78 4.54 -3.90
N LYS A 11 -18.41 4.78 -2.75
CA LYS A 11 -18.32 6.04 -2.00
C LYS A 11 -16.95 6.11 -1.32
N LEU A 12 -15.96 6.68 -2.03
CA LEU A 12 -14.62 6.90 -1.52
C LEU A 12 -14.61 8.00 -0.46
N HIS A 13 -14.08 7.69 0.72
CA HIS A 13 -13.71 8.67 1.74
C HIS A 13 -12.29 9.18 1.52
N TYR A 14 -12.07 10.49 1.68
CA TYR A 14 -10.75 11.09 1.70
C TYR A 14 -10.74 12.37 2.53
N CYS A 15 -9.55 12.74 3.01
CA CYS A 15 -9.32 13.99 3.72
C CYS A 15 -8.57 14.97 2.83
N GLU A 16 -8.97 16.24 2.87
CA GLU A 16 -8.23 17.34 2.25
C GLU A 16 -7.55 18.19 3.33
N ASP A 17 -6.29 18.48 3.12
CA ASP A 17 -5.46 19.34 3.96
C ASP A 17 -4.56 20.24 3.10
N GLY A 18 -3.97 21.27 3.70
CA GLY A 18 -3.07 22.20 3.02
C GLY A 18 -3.77 23.34 2.29
N THR A 19 -3.01 24.08 1.50
CA THR A 19 -3.45 25.32 0.85
C THR A 19 -3.91 25.05 -0.58
N ASP A 20 -5.03 25.66 -0.97
CA ASP A 20 -5.53 25.58 -2.34
C ASP A 20 -4.53 26.22 -3.31
N GLY A 21 -4.33 25.60 -4.46
CA GLY A 21 -3.35 26.02 -5.47
C GLY A 21 -1.91 25.57 -5.21
N ALA A 22 -1.60 25.00 -4.05
CA ALA A 22 -0.32 24.35 -3.81
C ALA A 22 -0.20 23.03 -4.63
N PRO A 23 1.02 22.53 -4.90
CA PRO A 23 1.20 21.27 -5.62
C PRO A 23 0.41 20.12 -4.98
N ALA A 24 -0.29 19.35 -5.79
CA ALA A 24 -1.12 18.25 -5.31
C ALA A 24 -0.29 17.05 -4.84
N LEU A 25 -0.69 16.45 -3.72
CA LEU A 25 -0.12 15.20 -3.20
C LEU A 25 -1.25 14.25 -2.79
N VAL A 26 -1.25 13.04 -3.34
CA VAL A 26 -2.13 11.96 -2.89
C VAL A 26 -1.35 11.05 -1.94
N VAL A 27 -1.88 10.88 -0.73
CA VAL A 27 -1.31 10.02 0.32
C VAL A 27 -2.13 8.74 0.43
N MET A 28 -1.46 7.60 0.32
CA MET A 28 -2.01 6.26 0.27
C MET A 28 -1.46 5.41 1.41
N HIS A 29 -2.34 4.94 2.29
CA HIS A 29 -1.99 4.17 3.49
C HIS A 29 -1.66 2.69 3.21
N GLY A 30 -1.15 1.99 4.22
CA GLY A 30 -0.87 0.56 4.20
C GLY A 30 -2.12 -0.32 4.36
N TRP A 31 -1.95 -1.63 4.16
CA TRP A 31 -3.00 -2.62 4.44
C TRP A 31 -3.39 -2.60 5.93
N GLY A 32 -4.68 -2.66 6.22
CA GLY A 32 -5.18 -2.60 7.60
C GLY A 32 -5.13 -1.21 8.25
N CYS A 33 -4.66 -0.21 7.51
CA CYS A 33 -4.60 1.20 7.92
C CYS A 33 -5.75 2.01 7.33
N ASN A 34 -5.77 3.30 7.61
CA ASN A 34 -6.71 4.30 7.09
C ASN A 34 -6.03 5.68 7.03
N ALA A 35 -6.77 6.70 6.65
CA ALA A 35 -6.28 8.09 6.58
C ALA A 35 -5.72 8.60 7.92
N ASP A 36 -6.31 8.21 9.05
CA ASP A 36 -5.84 8.61 10.38
C ASP A 36 -4.46 8.01 10.70
N THR A 37 -4.21 6.79 10.27
CA THR A 37 -2.92 6.12 10.51
C THR A 37 -1.75 6.89 9.89
N VAL A 38 -1.97 7.52 8.74
CA VAL A 38 -0.95 8.32 8.02
C VAL A 38 -1.09 9.83 8.27
N ARG A 39 -1.86 10.23 9.30
CA ARG A 39 -2.12 11.63 9.62
C ARG A 39 -0.84 12.43 9.88
N SER A 40 0.16 11.85 10.52
CA SER A 40 1.45 12.51 10.75
C SER A 40 2.16 12.88 9.44
N ILE A 41 2.09 12.03 8.42
CA ILE A 41 2.59 12.31 7.06
C ILE A 41 1.83 13.49 6.46
N THR A 42 0.49 13.42 6.52
CA THR A 42 -0.40 14.46 5.97
C THR A 42 -0.11 15.83 6.56
N VAL A 43 0.04 15.92 7.89
CA VAL A 43 0.31 17.19 8.58
C VAL A 43 1.65 17.80 8.13
N VAL A 44 2.67 16.98 7.93
CA VAL A 44 3.97 17.45 7.43
C VAL A 44 3.84 17.93 5.99
N ALA A 45 3.25 17.14 5.11
CA ALA A 45 3.14 17.45 3.70
C ALA A 45 2.22 18.66 3.41
N ALA A 46 1.19 18.86 4.22
CA ALA A 46 0.24 19.98 4.09
C ALA A 46 0.86 21.37 4.32
N GLN A 47 2.09 21.43 4.83
CA GLN A 47 2.82 22.69 4.96
C GLN A 47 3.21 23.29 3.59
N THR A 48 3.34 22.45 2.56
CA THR A 48 3.81 22.85 1.22
C THR A 48 2.93 22.35 0.08
N ASN A 49 2.00 21.44 0.35
CA ASN A 49 1.19 20.77 -0.67
C ASN A 49 -0.30 20.86 -0.34
N LYS A 50 -1.14 20.78 -1.37
CA LYS A 50 -2.54 20.39 -1.25
C LYS A 50 -2.59 18.87 -1.17
N VAL A 51 -2.98 18.35 -0.01
CA VAL A 51 -2.88 16.91 0.30
C VAL A 51 -4.26 16.26 0.28
N TYR A 52 -4.36 15.14 -0.44
CA TYR A 52 -5.52 14.28 -0.51
C TYR A 52 -5.16 12.93 0.10
N THR A 53 -5.59 12.67 1.34
CA THR A 53 -5.33 11.40 2.04
C THR A 53 -6.55 10.51 1.90
N ILE A 54 -6.43 9.39 1.23
CA ILE A 54 -7.55 8.49 0.93
C ILE A 54 -7.69 7.37 1.95
N ASP A 55 -8.92 6.85 2.09
CA ASP A 55 -9.18 5.51 2.59
C ASP A 55 -9.36 4.56 1.41
N PHE A 56 -8.45 3.61 1.22
CA PHE A 56 -8.62 2.62 0.16
C PHE A 56 -9.91 1.81 0.31
N PRO A 57 -10.55 1.37 -0.79
CA PRO A 57 -11.69 0.46 -0.74
C PRO A 57 -11.42 -0.78 0.14
N GLY A 58 -12.30 -0.98 1.13
CA GLY A 58 -12.16 -2.00 2.17
C GLY A 58 -11.52 -1.55 3.47
N PHE A 59 -11.18 -0.26 3.58
CA PHE A 59 -10.52 0.30 4.78
C PHE A 59 -11.17 1.64 5.19
N GLY A 60 -10.97 2.00 6.46
CA GLY A 60 -11.47 3.25 7.02
C GLY A 60 -12.97 3.42 6.79
N GLN A 61 -13.36 4.50 6.13
CA GLN A 61 -14.75 4.82 5.83
C GLN A 61 -15.17 4.49 4.39
N THR A 62 -14.28 3.82 3.60
CA THR A 62 -14.58 3.40 2.23
C THR A 62 -15.04 1.94 2.21
N PRO A 63 -16.20 1.62 1.60
CA PRO A 63 -16.71 0.25 1.50
C PRO A 63 -15.74 -0.71 0.81
N GLU A 64 -15.91 -2.01 1.06
CA GLU A 64 -15.14 -3.05 0.37
C GLU A 64 -15.41 -3.04 -1.14
N PRO A 65 -14.39 -3.37 -1.97
CA PRO A 65 -14.58 -3.57 -3.40
C PRO A 65 -15.67 -4.60 -3.71
N PRO A 66 -16.39 -4.48 -4.84
CA PRO A 66 -17.48 -5.41 -5.19
C PRO A 66 -16.97 -6.81 -5.55
N SER A 67 -15.69 -6.94 -5.90
CA SER A 67 -15.06 -8.20 -6.32
C SER A 67 -13.65 -8.34 -5.72
N VAL A 68 -12.96 -9.43 -6.04
CA VAL A 68 -11.56 -9.65 -5.60
C VAL A 68 -10.63 -8.84 -6.48
N TRP A 69 -10.19 -7.69 -5.96
CA TRP A 69 -9.25 -6.81 -6.61
C TRP A 69 -7.79 -7.26 -6.42
N GLY A 70 -6.91 -6.86 -7.35
CA GLY A 70 -5.47 -6.87 -7.24
C GLY A 70 -4.92 -5.45 -7.27
N VAL A 71 -3.61 -5.32 -7.41
CA VAL A 71 -2.94 -4.01 -7.47
C VAL A 71 -3.45 -3.21 -8.68
N GLU A 72 -3.73 -3.88 -9.80
CA GLU A 72 -4.25 -3.24 -11.02
C GLU A 72 -5.58 -2.54 -10.78
N GLU A 73 -6.55 -3.21 -10.16
CA GLU A 73 -7.87 -2.63 -9.93
C GLU A 73 -7.80 -1.47 -8.92
N TYR A 74 -6.99 -1.58 -7.86
CA TYR A 74 -6.74 -0.46 -6.96
C TYR A 74 -6.08 0.72 -7.66
N THR A 75 -5.12 0.47 -8.55
CA THR A 75 -4.44 1.54 -9.29
C THR A 75 -5.42 2.26 -10.22
N ARG A 76 -6.25 1.53 -10.97
CA ARG A 76 -7.31 2.14 -11.81
C ARG A 76 -8.31 2.96 -11.01
N PHE A 77 -8.61 2.52 -9.80
CA PHE A 77 -9.49 3.28 -8.91
C PHE A 77 -8.86 4.61 -8.50
N ILE A 78 -7.55 4.62 -8.22
CA ILE A 78 -6.80 5.87 -7.90
C ILE A 78 -6.65 6.75 -9.13
N GLU A 79 -6.47 6.19 -10.33
CA GLU A 79 -6.48 6.96 -11.58
C GLU A 79 -7.78 7.76 -11.72
N LYS A 80 -8.93 7.09 -11.58
CA LYS A 80 -10.23 7.75 -11.64
C LYS A 80 -10.44 8.78 -10.53
N PHE A 81 -9.92 8.53 -9.34
CA PHE A 81 -9.96 9.51 -8.26
C PHE A 81 -9.16 10.76 -8.62
N ILE A 82 -7.94 10.63 -9.11
CA ILE A 82 -7.08 11.75 -9.54
C ILE A 82 -7.74 12.53 -10.69
N ASP A 83 -8.33 11.82 -11.65
CA ASP A 83 -9.10 12.42 -12.75
C ASP A 83 -10.31 13.19 -12.24
N SER A 84 -11.03 12.67 -11.24
CA SER A 84 -12.20 13.33 -10.65
C SER A 84 -11.87 14.62 -9.92
N LEU A 85 -10.61 14.78 -9.46
CA LEU A 85 -10.10 16.00 -8.86
C LEU A 85 -9.62 17.03 -9.90
N GLY A 86 -9.58 16.66 -11.20
CA GLY A 86 -9.09 17.53 -12.27
C GLY A 86 -7.60 17.82 -12.20
N LEU A 87 -6.80 16.94 -11.57
CA LEU A 87 -5.38 17.14 -11.36
C LEU A 87 -4.59 16.77 -12.63
N SER A 88 -4.02 17.76 -13.30
CA SER A 88 -3.15 17.52 -14.47
C SER A 88 -1.77 16.99 -14.08
N ARG A 89 -1.29 17.31 -12.88
CA ARG A 89 -0.05 16.82 -12.28
C ARG A 89 -0.26 16.50 -10.80
N VAL A 90 0.44 15.49 -10.30
CA VAL A 90 0.27 15.01 -8.93
C VAL A 90 1.55 14.38 -8.39
N SER A 91 1.86 14.63 -7.12
CA SER A 91 2.82 13.81 -6.38
C SER A 91 2.09 12.66 -5.67
N LEU A 92 2.76 11.51 -5.53
CA LEU A 92 2.21 10.35 -4.86
C LEU A 92 3.07 9.96 -3.66
N LEU A 93 2.44 9.68 -2.54
CA LEU A 93 3.09 9.07 -1.39
C LEU A 93 2.36 7.79 -1.02
N GLY A 94 3.08 6.67 -1.01
CA GLY A 94 2.51 5.37 -0.65
C GLY A 94 3.29 4.70 0.50
N HIS A 95 2.57 4.42 1.61
CA HIS A 95 3.08 3.56 2.67
C HIS A 95 2.70 2.10 2.40
N SER A 96 3.64 1.18 2.52
CA SER A 96 3.39 -0.26 2.45
C SER A 96 2.55 -0.66 1.23
N PHE A 97 1.28 -1.07 1.40
CA PHE A 97 0.35 -1.38 0.32
C PHE A 97 0.13 -0.19 -0.64
N GLY A 98 0.01 1.03 -0.12
CA GLY A 98 -0.10 2.24 -0.93
C GLY A 98 1.10 2.43 -1.87
N GLY A 99 2.28 1.94 -1.47
CA GLY A 99 3.46 1.92 -2.32
C GLY A 99 3.29 1.07 -3.57
N ARG A 100 2.59 -0.08 -3.51
CA ARG A 100 2.27 -0.88 -4.71
C ARG A 100 1.49 -0.10 -5.74
N VAL A 101 0.46 0.62 -5.27
CA VAL A 101 -0.38 1.45 -6.13
C VAL A 101 0.42 2.61 -6.71
N GLY A 102 1.23 3.29 -5.89
CA GLY A 102 2.10 4.38 -6.33
C GLY A 102 3.13 3.93 -7.38
N ILE A 103 3.77 2.76 -7.19
CA ILE A 103 4.71 2.17 -8.16
C ILE A 103 4.00 1.90 -9.49
N LEU A 104 2.87 1.20 -9.47
CA LEU A 104 2.18 0.83 -10.71
C LEU A 104 1.63 2.07 -11.44
N TYR A 105 1.04 3.02 -10.72
CA TYR A 105 0.60 4.29 -11.28
C TYR A 105 1.76 5.04 -11.95
N SER A 106 2.86 5.27 -11.21
CA SER A 106 4.00 6.06 -11.71
C SER A 106 4.75 5.39 -12.86
N SER A 107 4.64 4.06 -13.01
CA SER A 107 5.30 3.34 -14.11
C SER A 107 4.64 3.56 -15.46
N ARG A 108 3.41 4.09 -15.51
CA ARG A 108 2.62 4.24 -16.74
C ARG A 108 2.05 5.63 -16.97
N HIS A 109 2.26 6.56 -16.01
CA HIS A 109 1.78 7.93 -16.12
C HIS A 109 2.93 8.93 -16.02
N ASP A 110 3.00 9.86 -16.99
CA ASP A 110 4.02 10.92 -17.04
C ASP A 110 3.60 12.20 -16.26
N ASN A 111 2.44 12.20 -15.64
CA ASN A 111 1.90 13.31 -14.86
C ASN A 111 2.31 13.28 -13.37
N VAL A 112 3.21 12.38 -12.99
CA VAL A 112 3.71 12.29 -11.61
C VAL A 112 4.89 13.24 -11.43
N ASP A 113 4.73 14.21 -10.51
CA ASP A 113 5.80 15.17 -10.18
C ASP A 113 6.87 14.54 -9.29
N LYS A 114 6.44 13.79 -8.27
CA LYS A 114 7.31 13.11 -7.28
C LYS A 114 6.64 11.84 -6.80
N LEU A 115 7.44 10.79 -6.62
CA LEU A 115 7.00 9.56 -5.98
C LEU A 115 7.71 9.40 -4.63
N ILE A 116 6.97 9.20 -3.56
CA ILE A 116 7.50 8.93 -2.23
C ILE A 116 7.03 7.55 -1.77
N LEU A 117 7.97 6.65 -1.53
CA LEU A 117 7.74 5.28 -1.12
C LEU A 117 8.23 5.09 0.31
N VAL A 118 7.28 4.91 1.24
CA VAL A 118 7.56 4.78 2.67
C VAL A 118 7.33 3.33 3.10
N ASP A 119 8.40 2.63 3.48
CA ASP A 119 8.33 1.20 3.86
C ASP A 119 7.46 0.41 2.87
N ALA A 120 7.63 0.67 1.57
CA ALA A 120 6.66 0.31 0.54
C ALA A 120 6.73 -1.17 0.15
N ALA A 121 5.58 -1.79 -0.04
CA ALA A 121 5.48 -3.08 -0.69
C ALA A 121 5.55 -2.90 -2.22
N GLY A 122 5.92 -3.96 -2.93
CA GLY A 122 6.02 -3.96 -4.40
C GLY A 122 6.79 -5.16 -4.90
N MET A 123 7.79 -5.57 -4.16
CA MET A 123 8.60 -6.74 -4.52
C MET A 123 7.90 -8.05 -4.14
N LYS A 124 8.12 -9.07 -4.94
CA LYS A 124 7.60 -10.41 -4.64
C LYS A 124 8.29 -10.99 -3.41
N PRO A 125 7.52 -11.40 -2.38
CA PRO A 125 8.13 -11.94 -1.17
C PRO A 125 8.99 -13.18 -1.45
N ARG A 126 10.23 -13.18 -0.98
CA ARG A 126 11.07 -14.39 -1.00
C ARG A 126 10.61 -15.31 0.12
N ARG A 127 10.00 -16.44 -0.24
CA ARG A 127 9.42 -17.39 0.72
C ARG A 127 10.30 -18.63 0.83
N PRO A 128 10.61 -19.09 2.07
CA PRO A 128 11.39 -20.32 2.27
C PRO A 128 10.56 -21.55 1.84
N LEU A 129 11.24 -22.65 1.56
CA LEU A 129 10.59 -23.91 1.16
C LEU A 129 9.53 -24.38 2.18
N SER A 130 9.79 -24.16 3.48
CA SER A 130 8.84 -24.45 4.57
C SER A 130 7.50 -23.75 4.41
N TYR A 131 7.46 -22.55 3.83
CA TYR A 131 6.23 -21.86 3.50
C TYR A 131 5.41 -22.64 2.47
N TYR A 132 6.03 -23.09 1.39
CA TYR A 132 5.34 -23.87 0.35
C TYR A 132 4.82 -25.19 0.89
N ILE A 133 5.60 -25.89 1.72
CA ILE A 133 5.16 -27.11 2.39
C ILE A 133 3.90 -26.83 3.22
N LYS A 134 3.89 -25.77 4.04
CA LYS A 134 2.71 -25.37 4.83
C LYS A 134 1.50 -25.06 3.94
N VAL A 135 1.69 -24.35 2.85
CA VAL A 135 0.60 -24.04 1.91
C VAL A 135 0.03 -25.27 1.24
N TYR A 136 0.89 -26.18 0.75
CA TYR A 136 0.43 -27.41 0.10
C TYR A 136 -0.23 -28.37 1.08
N THR A 137 0.32 -28.55 2.28
CA THR A 137 -0.31 -29.38 3.32
C THR A 137 -1.66 -28.82 3.76
N PHE A 138 -1.80 -27.47 3.85
CA PHE A 138 -3.08 -26.84 4.11
C PHE A 138 -4.08 -27.07 2.97
N LYS A 139 -3.67 -26.89 1.70
CA LYS A 139 -4.53 -27.15 0.53
C LYS A 139 -5.00 -28.60 0.48
N LEU A 140 -4.09 -29.56 0.74
CA LEU A 140 -4.42 -30.98 0.80
C LEU A 140 -5.40 -31.27 1.93
N SER A 141 -5.14 -30.76 3.14
CA SER A 141 -6.05 -30.97 4.28
C SER A 141 -7.42 -30.36 4.07
N LYS A 142 -7.51 -29.21 3.37
CA LYS A 142 -8.77 -28.60 2.95
C LYS A 142 -9.54 -29.51 1.99
N LYS A 143 -8.86 -30.07 0.97
CA LYS A 143 -9.48 -31.00 0.01
C LYS A 143 -9.99 -32.26 0.72
N LEU A 144 -9.21 -32.83 1.64
CA LEU A 144 -9.60 -34.00 2.40
C LEU A 144 -10.76 -33.70 3.36
N ALA A 145 -10.78 -32.54 4.01
CA ALA A 145 -11.88 -32.13 4.87
C ALA A 145 -13.22 -32.08 4.09
N TYR A 146 -13.25 -31.46 2.91
CA TYR A 146 -14.48 -31.43 2.08
C TYR A 146 -14.85 -32.81 1.48
N LEU A 147 -13.90 -33.72 1.36
CA LEU A 147 -14.17 -35.07 0.86
C LEU A 147 -14.78 -35.99 1.93
N PHE A 148 -14.32 -35.84 3.19
CA PHE A 148 -14.66 -36.81 4.26
C PHE A 148 -15.56 -36.25 5.35
N LEU A 149 -15.81 -34.93 5.40
CA LEU A 149 -16.65 -34.29 6.43
C LEU A 149 -17.85 -33.59 5.82
N PRO A 150 -18.97 -33.52 6.53
CA PRO A 150 -20.07 -32.60 6.21
C PRO A 150 -19.56 -31.17 6.08
N ARG A 151 -20.18 -30.39 5.19
CA ARG A 151 -19.68 -29.05 4.78
C ARG A 151 -19.48 -28.11 5.96
N ASP A 152 -20.41 -28.08 6.91
CA ASP A 152 -20.36 -27.30 8.14
C ASP A 152 -19.14 -27.62 9.01
N LYS A 153 -18.84 -28.92 9.20
CA LYS A 153 -17.68 -29.40 9.97
C LYS A 153 -16.36 -29.14 9.24
N ALA A 154 -16.35 -29.28 7.91
CA ALA A 154 -15.17 -28.98 7.09
C ALA A 154 -14.83 -27.49 7.17
N GLU A 155 -15.83 -26.61 7.03
CA GLU A 155 -15.64 -25.16 7.14
C GLU A 155 -15.13 -24.73 8.52
N ALA A 156 -15.72 -25.26 9.61
CA ALA A 156 -15.28 -24.99 10.98
C ALA A 156 -13.80 -25.42 11.20
N LEU A 157 -13.41 -26.59 10.69
CA LEU A 157 -12.04 -27.09 10.80
C LEU A 157 -11.06 -26.20 10.03
N ILE A 158 -11.44 -25.77 8.82
CA ILE A 158 -10.61 -24.90 7.98
C ILE A 158 -10.44 -23.53 8.63
N GLU A 159 -11.50 -22.92 9.15
CA GLU A 159 -11.40 -21.61 9.84
C GLU A 159 -10.54 -21.70 11.10
N LYS A 160 -10.68 -22.76 11.91
CA LYS A 160 -9.82 -23.01 13.08
C LYS A 160 -8.34 -23.11 12.71
N ARG A 161 -8.01 -23.72 11.57
CA ARG A 161 -6.62 -23.81 11.08
C ARG A 161 -6.11 -22.49 10.53
N ARG A 162 -6.94 -21.74 9.83
CA ARG A 162 -6.61 -20.39 9.32
C ARG A 162 -6.25 -19.44 10.47
N GLY A 163 -7.08 -19.37 11.51
CA GLY A 163 -6.85 -18.51 12.66
C GLY A 163 -5.51 -18.74 13.37
N LYS A 164 -4.94 -19.96 13.26
CA LYS A 164 -3.62 -20.29 13.83
C LYS A 164 -2.43 -19.92 12.93
N SER A 165 -2.65 -19.59 11.68
CA SER A 165 -1.57 -19.48 10.68
C SER A 165 -1.50 -18.14 9.96
N GLY A 166 -2.51 -17.28 10.07
CA GLY A 166 -2.58 -15.96 9.43
C GLY A 166 -1.98 -14.84 10.28
N SER A 167 -1.56 -13.75 9.64
CA SER A 167 -1.26 -12.50 10.34
C SER A 167 -2.54 -11.95 11.03
N ALA A 168 -2.38 -11.04 11.99
CA ALA A 168 -3.51 -10.40 12.64
C ALA A 168 -4.47 -9.74 11.62
N ASP A 169 -3.92 -9.01 10.67
CA ASP A 169 -4.68 -8.34 9.61
C ASP A 169 -5.44 -9.32 8.70
N TYR A 170 -4.80 -10.47 8.36
CA TYR A 170 -5.44 -11.51 7.59
C TYR A 170 -6.61 -12.14 8.34
N ASN A 171 -6.47 -12.35 9.64
CA ASN A 171 -7.51 -12.98 10.47
C ASN A 171 -8.69 -12.05 10.73
N ALA A 172 -8.45 -10.74 10.87
CA ALA A 172 -9.49 -9.73 11.07
C ALA A 172 -10.28 -9.41 9.79
N ALA A 173 -9.70 -9.65 8.60
CA ALA A 173 -10.29 -9.32 7.32
C ALA A 173 -11.47 -10.23 6.94
N SER A 174 -12.43 -9.68 6.18
CA SER A 174 -13.52 -10.44 5.56
C SER A 174 -12.97 -11.51 4.58
N PRO A 175 -13.75 -12.53 4.21
CA PRO A 175 -13.32 -13.50 3.20
C PRO A 175 -12.87 -12.87 1.88
N ARG A 176 -13.54 -11.79 1.44
CA ARG A 176 -13.18 -11.04 0.23
C ARG A 176 -11.85 -10.33 0.41
N MET A 177 -11.68 -9.57 1.50
CA MET A 177 -10.44 -8.84 1.78
C MET A 177 -9.26 -9.80 1.96
N ARG A 178 -9.43 -10.99 2.54
CA ARG A 178 -8.38 -12.03 2.59
C ARG A 178 -7.96 -12.49 1.20
N ALA A 179 -8.91 -12.66 0.28
CA ALA A 179 -8.61 -13.04 -1.11
C ALA A 179 -7.85 -11.91 -1.84
N ILE A 180 -8.26 -10.66 -1.64
CA ILE A 180 -7.59 -9.45 -2.15
C ILE A 180 -6.14 -9.39 -1.62
N LEU A 181 -5.95 -9.48 -0.30
CA LEU A 181 -4.60 -9.47 0.30
C LEU A 181 -3.72 -10.56 -0.33
N SER A 182 -4.26 -11.79 -0.42
CA SER A 182 -3.52 -12.90 -1.02
C SER A 182 -3.16 -12.66 -2.48
N LYS A 183 -4.04 -12.02 -3.28
CA LYS A 183 -3.76 -11.65 -4.67
C LYS A 183 -2.68 -10.58 -4.71
N CYS A 184 -2.87 -9.45 -4.04
CA CYS A 184 -1.94 -8.31 -4.07
C CYS A 184 -0.52 -8.65 -3.59
N VAL A 185 -0.38 -9.44 -2.51
CA VAL A 185 0.95 -9.83 -1.99
C VAL A 185 1.72 -10.71 -2.98
N ASN A 186 1.04 -11.44 -3.87
CA ASN A 186 1.68 -12.30 -4.87
C ASN A 186 1.97 -11.59 -6.20
N GLU A 187 1.47 -10.39 -6.41
CA GLU A 187 1.76 -9.57 -7.58
C GLU A 187 3.09 -8.83 -7.34
N GLY A 188 4.16 -9.24 -8.05
CA GLY A 188 5.45 -8.57 -8.03
C GLY A 188 5.47 -7.44 -9.08
N LEU A 189 6.06 -6.30 -8.71
CA LEU A 189 6.14 -5.10 -9.55
C LEU A 189 7.57 -4.81 -10.03
N GLU A 190 8.48 -5.78 -9.91
CA GLU A 190 9.88 -5.62 -10.30
C GLU A 190 10.03 -5.18 -11.75
N SER A 191 9.20 -5.73 -12.63
CA SER A 191 9.28 -5.47 -14.08
C SER A 191 8.85 -4.08 -14.50
N VAL A 192 8.06 -3.37 -13.67
CA VAL A 192 7.55 -2.03 -14.02
C VAL A 192 8.40 -0.88 -13.44
N LEU A 193 9.33 -1.16 -12.52
CA LEU A 193 10.19 -0.14 -11.91
C LEU A 193 10.95 0.72 -12.93
N PRO A 194 11.53 0.16 -14.02
CA PRO A 194 12.22 0.97 -15.02
C PRO A 194 11.32 1.95 -15.78
N GLY A 195 10.01 1.77 -15.72
CA GLY A 195 9.03 2.69 -16.32
C GLY A 195 8.77 3.95 -15.49
N ILE A 196 9.22 4.01 -14.24
CA ILE A 196 9.04 5.17 -13.36
C ILE A 196 10.02 6.26 -13.78
N LYS A 197 9.47 7.40 -14.21
CA LYS A 197 10.25 8.57 -14.67
C LYS A 197 10.33 9.67 -13.59
N ALA A 198 9.39 9.66 -12.65
CA ALA A 198 9.32 10.66 -11.61
C ALA A 198 10.49 10.54 -10.62
N PRO A 199 11.08 11.66 -10.18
CA PRO A 199 12.00 11.67 -9.03
C PRO A 199 11.38 10.92 -7.86
N THR A 200 12.10 9.91 -7.34
CA THR A 200 11.58 8.97 -6.35
C THR A 200 12.38 9.00 -5.06
N LEU A 201 11.72 9.25 -3.94
CA LEU A 201 12.27 9.15 -2.61
C LEU A 201 11.81 7.84 -1.94
N LEU A 202 12.77 7.04 -1.49
CA LEU A 202 12.54 5.85 -0.70
C LEU A 202 12.89 6.16 0.76
N ILE A 203 11.93 6.03 1.69
CA ILE A 203 12.17 6.18 3.14
C ILE A 203 11.89 4.83 3.79
N TRP A 204 12.86 4.34 4.60
CA TRP A 204 12.77 2.96 5.08
C TRP A 204 13.32 2.75 6.49
N GLY A 205 12.65 1.93 7.28
CA GLY A 205 13.19 1.39 8.52
C GLY A 205 14.16 0.22 8.26
N GLU A 206 15.36 0.23 8.86
CA GLU A 206 16.35 -0.84 8.65
C GLU A 206 15.93 -2.17 9.26
N ASN A 207 15.07 -2.13 10.30
CA ASN A 207 14.53 -3.30 10.98
C ASN A 207 13.16 -3.72 10.43
N ASP A 208 12.73 -3.18 9.30
CA ASP A 208 11.47 -3.57 8.68
C ASP A 208 11.50 -5.05 8.25
N THR A 209 10.63 -5.84 8.86
CA THR A 209 10.47 -7.27 8.55
C THR A 209 9.33 -7.56 7.57
N ALA A 210 8.41 -6.61 7.39
CA ALA A 210 7.29 -6.74 6.46
C ALA A 210 7.72 -6.44 5.02
N THR A 211 8.46 -5.35 4.82
CA THR A 211 9.10 -4.95 3.56
C THR A 211 10.59 -4.70 3.80
N PRO A 212 11.43 -5.75 3.75
CA PRO A 212 12.82 -5.65 4.16
C PRO A 212 13.62 -4.61 3.35
N LEU A 213 14.57 -3.93 3.99
CA LEU A 213 15.43 -2.89 3.38
C LEU A 213 16.07 -3.31 2.04
N ARG A 214 16.32 -4.61 1.83
CA ARG A 214 16.80 -5.12 0.53
C ARG A 214 15.84 -4.82 -0.63
N ASP A 215 14.54 -4.71 -0.36
CA ASP A 215 13.53 -4.42 -1.36
C ASP A 215 13.62 -2.94 -1.77
N ALA A 216 13.86 -2.03 -0.81
CA ALA A 216 14.17 -0.62 -1.09
C ALA A 216 15.44 -0.44 -1.93
N LYS A 217 16.53 -1.16 -1.57
CA LYS A 217 17.78 -1.16 -2.33
C LYS A 217 17.60 -1.70 -3.76
N TYR A 218 16.68 -2.65 -3.93
CA TYR A 218 16.34 -3.15 -5.27
C TYR A 218 15.58 -2.08 -6.06
N MET A 219 14.61 -1.39 -5.45
CA MET A 219 13.85 -0.30 -6.08
C MET A 219 14.79 0.85 -6.48
N GLU A 220 15.66 1.32 -5.56
CA GLU A 220 16.66 2.37 -5.81
C GLU A 220 17.54 2.05 -7.03
N LYS A 221 17.96 0.81 -7.17
CA LYS A 221 18.79 0.37 -8.31
C LYS A 221 18.05 0.34 -9.65
N HIS A 222 16.72 0.14 -9.64
CA HIS A 222 15.94 -0.12 -10.88
C HIS A 222 15.02 1.03 -11.28
N ILE A 223 14.85 2.04 -10.43
CA ILE A 223 14.17 3.30 -10.76
C ILE A 223 15.25 4.28 -11.20
N ALA A 224 15.06 4.95 -12.33
CA ALA A 224 16.10 5.76 -12.96
C ALA A 224 16.56 6.95 -12.11
N ASP A 225 15.65 7.61 -11.42
CA ASP A 225 15.92 8.76 -10.53
C ASP A 225 15.35 8.45 -9.14
N ALA A 226 16.10 7.70 -8.34
CA ALA A 226 15.70 7.30 -7.00
C ALA A 226 16.82 7.51 -5.97
N GLY A 227 16.43 7.95 -4.77
CA GLY A 227 17.32 8.06 -3.61
C GLY A 227 16.70 7.38 -2.39
N LEU A 228 17.52 6.60 -1.65
CA LEU A 228 17.13 5.89 -0.45
C LEU A 228 17.66 6.56 0.82
N VAL A 229 16.75 6.81 1.76
CA VAL A 229 17.07 7.20 3.12
C VAL A 229 16.58 6.10 4.07
N SER A 230 17.50 5.48 4.81
CA SER A 230 17.15 4.46 5.80
C SER A 230 17.38 4.95 7.23
N PHE A 231 16.54 4.48 8.16
CA PHE A 231 16.58 4.85 9.56
C PHE A 231 17.02 3.65 10.42
N PRO A 232 18.19 3.71 11.06
CA PRO A 232 18.67 2.66 11.95
C PRO A 232 17.72 2.39 13.11
N GLY A 233 17.48 1.12 13.43
CA GLY A 233 16.64 0.72 14.56
C GLY A 233 15.13 0.82 14.36
N VAL A 234 14.68 1.37 13.23
CA VAL A 234 13.27 1.65 12.89
C VAL A 234 12.65 0.48 12.12
N GLY A 235 11.39 0.17 12.38
CA GLY A 235 10.62 -0.89 11.73
C GLY A 235 9.74 -0.40 10.58
N HIS A 236 8.54 -1.01 10.44
CA HIS A 236 7.64 -0.83 9.29
C HIS A 236 6.85 0.49 9.27
N TYR A 237 6.88 1.26 10.35
CA TYR A 237 6.18 2.53 10.44
C TYR A 237 7.17 3.67 10.69
N SER A 238 8.12 3.85 9.75
CA SER A 238 9.22 4.80 9.87
C SER A 238 8.76 6.23 10.20
N PHE A 239 7.61 6.64 9.71
CA PHE A 239 6.97 7.93 9.97
C PHE A 239 6.41 8.09 11.39
N LEU A 240 6.13 6.99 12.10
CA LEU A 240 5.68 6.99 13.51
C LEU A 240 6.85 6.74 14.47
N GLU A 241 7.79 5.87 14.08
CA GLU A 241 8.91 5.46 14.94
C GLU A 241 10.04 6.50 14.97
N ASN A 242 10.21 7.27 13.88
CA ASN A 242 11.19 8.36 13.80
C ASN A 242 10.60 9.63 13.16
N PRO A 243 9.57 10.26 13.77
CA PRO A 243 8.79 11.32 13.13
C PRO A 243 9.61 12.57 12.80
N GLY A 244 10.61 12.90 13.61
CA GLY A 244 11.45 14.11 13.41
C GLY A 244 12.31 14.00 12.15
N GLN A 245 13.05 12.90 12.00
CA GLN A 245 13.88 12.66 10.83
C GLN A 245 13.04 12.45 9.57
N PHE A 246 11.94 11.70 9.69
CA PHE A 246 10.98 11.51 8.61
C PHE A 246 10.47 12.85 8.07
N ALA A 247 10.00 13.73 8.96
CA ALA A 247 9.50 15.05 8.58
C ALA A 247 10.58 15.90 7.88
N ALA A 248 11.82 15.89 8.36
CA ALA A 248 12.92 16.63 7.76
C ALA A 248 13.22 16.14 6.33
N VAL A 249 13.29 14.83 6.14
CA VAL A 249 13.55 14.19 4.83
C VAL A 249 12.40 14.47 3.86
N LEU A 250 11.16 14.24 4.28
CA LEU A 250 9.97 14.48 3.46
C LEU A 250 9.87 15.95 3.02
N ASN A 251 10.01 16.88 3.96
CA ASN A 251 9.95 18.31 3.66
C ASN A 251 11.07 18.75 2.71
N SER A 252 12.30 18.24 2.89
CA SER A 252 13.41 18.53 1.99
C SER A 252 13.08 18.10 0.56
N PHE A 253 12.57 16.90 0.38
CA PHE A 253 12.22 16.37 -0.94
C PHE A 253 11.03 17.09 -1.58
N LEU A 254 9.98 17.40 -0.81
CA LEU A 254 8.80 18.10 -1.33
C LEU A 254 9.13 19.53 -1.77
N LYS A 255 10.07 20.22 -1.11
CA LYS A 255 10.50 21.59 -1.44
C LYS A 255 11.53 21.65 -2.57
N ALA A 256 12.23 20.59 -2.88
CA ALA A 256 13.18 20.55 -4.01
C ALA A 256 12.44 20.87 -5.32
N LYS A 257 13.08 21.71 -6.17
CA LYS A 257 12.53 22.07 -7.50
C LYS A 257 12.86 21.00 -8.52
#